data_b481f525629fac0f00b810c44cc37719
#
_entry.id   b481f525629fac0f00b810c44cc37719
#
_cell.length_a   1.000
_cell.length_b   1.000
_cell.length_c   1.000
_cell.angle_alpha   90.00
_cell.angle_beta   90.00
_cell.angle_gamma   90.00
#
_symmetry.space_group_name_H-M   'P 1'
#
loop_
_entity.id
_entity.type
_entity.pdbx_description
1 polymer ?
#
loop_
_entity_poly.entity_id
_entity_poly.type
_entity_poly.pdbx_seq_one_letter_code
_entity_poly.pdbx_strand_id
1 'polypeptide(L)'
;MVYKPIIIVAGEPNSIFSEIFFKSLKLKKFKSPIILIASEKIIKLQMRKLNIKIKIRLIDFSDLKKIQLDNKKINLINVNFNQKKPFDIITSKSNNYIRESFDIALEILNTKITNKFINGPISKKHFLKKRYLGITEYLAYKTKSKNFAMLIYNKDLSICPITTHLPIKK
;
A
#
# COMPACT_ATOMS: atom_id res chain seq x y z
N MET A 1 23.97 -10.45 0.38
CA MET A 1 23.34 -9.14 0.00
C MET A 1 22.01 -9.02 0.72
N VAL A 2 21.86 -8.06 1.62
CA VAL A 2 20.59 -7.85 2.36
C VAL A 2 19.68 -6.98 1.50
N TYR A 3 18.55 -7.52 1.07
CA TYR A 3 17.57 -6.75 0.29
C TYR A 3 16.76 -5.82 1.21
N LYS A 4 16.70 -4.54 0.85
CA LYS A 4 15.81 -3.59 1.55
C LYS A 4 14.35 -4.03 1.42
N PRO A 5 13.52 -3.87 2.45
CA PRO A 5 12.11 -4.24 2.40
C PRO A 5 11.32 -3.41 1.38
N ILE A 6 10.14 -3.90 1.02
CA ILE A 6 9.13 -3.17 0.23
C ILE A 6 7.94 -2.91 1.14
N ILE A 7 7.53 -1.64 1.26
CA ILE A 7 6.31 -1.27 1.97
C ILE A 7 5.14 -1.40 1.01
N ILE A 8 4.09 -2.06 1.46
CA ILE A 8 2.82 -2.14 0.73
C ILE A 8 1.70 -1.62 1.63
N VAL A 9 1.01 -0.58 1.20
CA VAL A 9 -0.24 -0.12 1.82
C VAL A 9 -1.41 -0.79 1.11
N ALA A 10 -2.27 -1.47 1.85
CA ALA A 10 -3.41 -2.18 1.28
C ALA A 10 -4.42 -1.27 0.56
N GLY A 11 -4.50 0.00 0.97
CA GLY A 11 -5.43 0.96 0.40
C GLY A 11 -6.87 0.70 0.85
N GLU A 12 -7.82 0.75 -0.10
CA GLU A 12 -9.24 0.52 0.18
C GLU A 12 -9.49 -0.92 0.62
N PRO A 13 -9.97 -1.15 1.85
CA PRO A 13 -10.15 -2.50 2.39
C PRO A 13 -11.17 -3.34 1.62
N ASN A 14 -12.12 -2.69 0.94
CA ASN A 14 -13.16 -3.35 0.14
C ASN A 14 -12.80 -3.46 -1.36
N SER A 15 -11.51 -3.33 -1.68
CA SER A 15 -10.98 -3.52 -3.03
C SER A 15 -10.53 -4.95 -3.29
N ILE A 16 -10.08 -5.21 -4.52
CA ILE A 16 -9.50 -6.50 -4.93
C ILE A 16 -8.05 -6.69 -4.41
N PHE A 17 -7.53 -5.75 -3.61
CA PHE A 17 -6.13 -5.77 -3.16
C PHE A 17 -5.71 -7.11 -2.56
N SER A 18 -6.46 -7.59 -1.57
CA SER A 18 -6.10 -8.80 -0.84
C SER A 18 -6.03 -10.03 -1.74
N GLU A 19 -6.91 -10.15 -2.72
CA GLU A 19 -6.89 -11.25 -3.69
C GLU A 19 -5.62 -11.20 -4.55
N ILE A 20 -5.30 -10.02 -5.11
CA ILE A 20 -4.08 -9.83 -5.91
C ILE A 20 -2.84 -10.07 -5.06
N PHE A 21 -2.79 -9.52 -3.85
CA PHE A 21 -1.66 -9.67 -2.93
C PHE A 21 -1.39 -11.14 -2.60
N PHE A 22 -2.40 -11.89 -2.18
CA PHE A 22 -2.23 -13.30 -1.85
C PHE A 22 -1.90 -14.17 -3.07
N LYS A 23 -2.49 -13.89 -4.23
CA LYS A 23 -2.12 -14.57 -5.48
C LYS A 23 -0.66 -14.31 -5.85
N SER A 24 -0.18 -13.08 -5.73
CA SER A 24 1.22 -12.75 -6.03
C SER A 24 2.21 -13.46 -5.10
N LEU A 25 1.89 -13.59 -3.81
CA LEU A 25 2.71 -14.34 -2.85
C LEU A 25 2.78 -15.85 -3.17
N LYS A 26 1.72 -16.41 -3.76
CA LYS A 26 1.73 -17.82 -4.21
C LYS A 26 2.52 -18.03 -5.49
N LEU A 27 2.45 -17.07 -6.42
CA LEU A 27 3.05 -17.19 -7.75
C LEU A 27 4.57 -16.95 -7.77
N LYS A 28 5.06 -16.08 -6.88
CA LYS A 28 6.49 -15.69 -6.89
C LYS A 28 7.09 -15.65 -5.49
N LYS A 29 8.36 -16.06 -5.39
CA LYS A 29 9.18 -15.82 -4.20
C LYS A 29 9.88 -14.47 -4.35
N PHE A 30 9.59 -13.55 -3.47
CA PHE A 30 10.21 -12.22 -3.45
C PHE A 30 11.50 -12.26 -2.63
N LYS A 31 12.59 -11.68 -3.17
CA LYS A 31 13.86 -11.55 -2.45
C LYS A 31 13.81 -10.47 -1.37
N SER A 32 13.17 -9.34 -1.68
CA SER A 32 12.95 -8.25 -0.70
C SER A 32 11.87 -8.66 0.30
N PRO A 33 12.09 -8.49 1.61
CA PRO A 33 11.03 -8.66 2.60
C PRO A 33 9.87 -7.70 2.33
N ILE A 34 8.65 -8.14 2.57
CA ILE A 34 7.43 -7.34 2.40
C ILE A 34 6.93 -6.91 3.78
N ILE A 35 6.66 -5.62 3.93
CA ILE A 35 5.94 -5.05 5.07
C ILE A 35 4.57 -4.61 4.56
N LEU A 36 3.52 -5.26 5.03
CA LEU A 36 2.14 -4.90 4.72
C LEU A 36 1.59 -3.97 5.81
N ILE A 37 1.04 -2.83 5.40
CA ILE A 37 0.30 -1.92 6.28
C ILE A 37 -1.18 -2.09 5.97
N ALA A 38 -1.92 -2.69 6.90
CA ALA A 38 -3.33 -3.04 6.72
C ALA A 38 -4.00 -3.34 8.06
N SER A 39 -5.33 -3.50 8.05
CA SER A 39 -6.05 -3.99 9.22
C SER A 39 -5.90 -5.50 9.35
N GLU A 40 -5.31 -5.96 10.46
CA GLU A 40 -5.19 -7.38 10.78
C GLU A 40 -6.55 -8.09 10.74
N LYS A 41 -7.57 -7.45 11.34
CA LYS A 41 -8.93 -7.97 11.37
C LYS A 41 -9.47 -8.22 9.97
N ILE A 42 -9.34 -7.23 9.07
CA ILE A 42 -9.82 -7.35 7.70
C ILE A 42 -9.03 -8.38 6.91
N ILE A 43 -7.72 -8.35 7.00
CA ILE A 43 -6.85 -9.33 6.33
C ILE A 43 -7.20 -10.76 6.76
N LYS A 44 -7.42 -11.01 8.06
CA LYS A 44 -7.84 -12.33 8.55
C LYS A 44 -9.21 -12.75 8.03
N LEU A 45 -10.19 -11.83 7.97
CA LEU A 45 -11.51 -12.10 7.40
C LEU A 45 -11.42 -12.45 5.91
N GLN A 46 -10.64 -11.69 5.15
CA GLN A 46 -10.42 -11.90 3.71
C GLN A 46 -9.63 -13.18 3.44
N MET A 47 -8.63 -13.49 4.25
CA MET A 47 -7.92 -14.78 4.16
C MET A 47 -8.86 -15.97 4.33
N ARG A 48 -9.76 -15.92 5.32
CA ARG A 48 -10.78 -16.98 5.51
C ARG A 48 -11.68 -17.11 4.28
N LYS A 49 -12.20 -15.99 3.77
CA LYS A 49 -13.09 -15.96 2.60
C LYS A 49 -12.40 -16.47 1.34
N LEU A 50 -11.11 -16.19 1.16
CA LEU A 50 -10.31 -16.59 0.01
C LEU A 50 -9.60 -17.95 0.21
N ASN A 51 -9.84 -18.64 1.30
CA ASN A 51 -9.19 -19.91 1.68
C ASN A 51 -7.65 -19.83 1.64
N ILE A 52 -7.10 -18.78 2.25
CA ILE A 52 -5.66 -18.51 2.33
C ILE A 52 -5.13 -18.89 3.71
N LYS A 53 -4.07 -19.73 3.75
CA LYS A 53 -3.43 -20.20 4.99
C LYS A 53 -1.99 -19.70 5.06
N ILE A 54 -1.79 -18.43 5.38
CA ILE A 54 -0.46 -17.82 5.57
C ILE A 54 -0.40 -17.25 7.00
N LYS A 55 0.71 -17.47 7.70
CA LYS A 55 0.91 -16.90 9.03
C LYS A 55 1.16 -15.40 8.95
N ILE A 56 0.58 -14.63 9.87
CA ILE A 56 0.84 -13.20 10.03
C ILE A 56 1.80 -13.03 11.20
N ARG A 57 2.77 -12.12 11.05
CA ARG A 57 3.61 -11.58 12.12
C ARG A 57 3.29 -10.11 12.28
N LEU A 58 2.70 -9.74 13.41
CA LEU A 58 2.53 -8.33 13.76
C LEU A 58 3.88 -7.71 14.06
N ILE A 59 4.08 -6.49 13.61
CA ILE A 59 5.30 -5.72 13.79
C ILE A 59 4.91 -4.32 14.23
N ASP A 60 5.55 -3.85 15.28
CA ASP A 60 5.47 -2.45 15.65
C ASP A 60 6.46 -1.62 14.85
N PHE A 61 6.08 -0.40 14.54
CA PHE A 61 6.92 0.53 13.80
C PHE A 61 8.27 0.76 14.51
N SER A 62 8.26 0.88 15.83
CA SER A 62 9.46 1.07 16.65
C SER A 62 10.49 -0.05 16.53
N ASP A 63 10.05 -1.26 16.21
CA ASP A 63 10.90 -2.45 16.17
C ASP A 63 11.46 -2.74 14.77
N LEU A 64 11.06 -2.01 13.74
CA LEU A 64 11.47 -2.26 12.35
C LEU A 64 12.99 -2.31 12.16
N LYS A 65 13.76 -1.54 12.93
CA LYS A 65 15.24 -1.53 12.86
C LYS A 65 15.89 -2.72 13.54
N LYS A 66 15.17 -3.39 14.46
CA LYS A 66 15.69 -4.46 15.31
C LYS A 66 15.33 -5.85 14.77
N ILE A 67 14.27 -5.94 13.98
CA ILE A 67 13.72 -7.23 13.53
C ILE A 67 14.33 -7.65 12.21
N GLN A 68 14.82 -8.88 12.15
CA GLN A 68 15.13 -9.52 10.88
C GLN A 68 13.84 -9.91 10.15
N LEU A 69 13.58 -9.24 9.03
CA LEU A 69 12.40 -9.48 8.21
C LEU A 69 12.66 -10.60 7.21
N ASP A 70 11.66 -11.45 7.04
CA ASP A 70 11.61 -12.49 6.00
C ASP A 70 10.22 -12.55 5.35
N ASN A 71 10.06 -13.38 4.33
CA ASN A 71 8.78 -13.61 3.64
C ASN A 71 8.11 -14.94 3.99
N LYS A 72 8.55 -15.62 5.08
CA LYS A 72 7.90 -16.86 5.58
C LYS A 72 6.53 -16.58 6.20
N LYS A 73 6.34 -15.35 6.65
CA LYS A 73 5.10 -14.83 7.24
C LYS A 73 4.80 -13.48 6.59
N ILE A 74 3.54 -13.05 6.66
CA ILE A 74 3.16 -11.68 6.31
C ILE A 74 3.59 -10.78 7.46
N ASN A 75 4.59 -9.90 7.24
CA ASN A 75 4.97 -8.88 8.22
C ASN A 75 3.95 -7.75 8.15
N LEU A 76 3.11 -7.62 9.15
CA LEU A 76 1.96 -6.72 9.16
C LEU A 76 2.13 -5.63 10.21
N ILE A 77 2.07 -4.39 9.80
CA ILE A 77 1.82 -3.24 10.67
C ILE A 77 0.32 -3.01 10.69
N ASN A 78 -0.29 -3.15 11.86
CA ASN A 78 -1.73 -3.07 12.00
C ASN A 78 -2.21 -1.62 12.05
N VAL A 79 -3.21 -1.33 11.22
CA VAL A 79 -4.01 -0.10 11.28
C VAL A 79 -5.45 -0.52 11.54
N ASN A 80 -6.05 0.03 12.58
CA ASN A 80 -7.37 -0.39 13.00
C ASN A 80 -8.46 0.01 11.99
N PHE A 81 -9.23 -0.97 11.57
CA PHE A 81 -10.46 -0.76 10.80
C PHE A 81 -11.53 -1.74 11.24
N ASN A 82 -12.65 -1.24 11.71
CA ASN A 82 -13.72 -2.07 12.25
C ASN A 82 -14.78 -2.38 11.19
N GLN A 83 -14.75 -3.58 10.66
CA GLN A 83 -15.72 -4.12 9.72
C GLN A 83 -16.02 -5.58 10.09
N LYS A 84 -17.28 -6.02 9.92
CA LYS A 84 -17.69 -7.42 10.21
C LYS A 84 -17.55 -8.32 8.99
N LYS A 85 -17.77 -7.80 7.80
CA LYS A 85 -17.70 -8.56 6.54
C LYS A 85 -16.29 -8.54 5.95
N PRO A 86 -15.85 -9.61 5.26
CA PRO A 86 -14.55 -9.62 4.59
C PRO A 86 -14.48 -8.58 3.45
N PHE A 87 -15.58 -8.39 2.73
CA PHE A 87 -15.78 -7.39 1.69
C PHE A 87 -17.14 -6.72 1.87
N ASP A 88 -17.21 -5.43 1.61
CA ASP A 88 -18.43 -4.62 1.72
C ASP A 88 -18.38 -3.50 0.66
N ILE A 89 -19.40 -2.65 0.63
CA ILE A 89 -19.48 -1.52 -0.27
C ILE A 89 -18.42 -0.48 0.10
N ILE A 90 -17.72 0.06 -0.91
CA ILE A 90 -16.75 1.14 -0.73
C ILE A 90 -17.47 2.42 -0.31
N THR A 91 -17.08 2.97 0.84
CA THR A 91 -17.65 4.20 1.39
C THR A 91 -16.57 5.08 2.01
N SER A 92 -16.93 6.29 2.45
CA SER A 92 -16.01 7.18 3.16
C SER A 92 -15.60 6.69 4.56
N LYS A 93 -16.18 5.60 5.07
CA LYS A 93 -15.84 5.03 6.38
C LYS A 93 -14.38 4.55 6.46
N SER A 94 -13.81 4.13 5.34
CA SER A 94 -12.41 3.69 5.25
C SER A 94 -11.39 4.82 5.18
N ASN A 95 -11.83 6.08 5.01
CA ASN A 95 -10.91 7.19 4.72
C ASN A 95 -9.85 7.43 5.81
N ASN A 96 -10.22 7.33 7.09
CA ASN A 96 -9.27 7.54 8.19
C ASN A 96 -8.24 6.40 8.23
N TYR A 97 -8.70 5.16 8.09
CA TYR A 97 -7.84 3.99 7.97
C TYR A 97 -6.84 4.11 6.81
N ILE A 98 -7.32 4.52 5.62
CA ILE A 98 -6.47 4.70 4.45
C ILE A 98 -5.43 5.80 4.73
N ARG A 99 -5.86 6.95 5.28
CA ARG A 99 -4.96 8.07 5.60
C ARG A 99 -3.86 7.65 6.57
N GLU A 100 -4.24 7.02 7.69
CA GLU A 100 -3.31 6.52 8.70
C GLU A 100 -2.31 5.50 8.11
N SER A 101 -2.79 4.60 7.25
CA SER A 101 -1.93 3.64 6.55
C SER A 101 -0.88 4.33 5.68
N PHE A 102 -1.25 5.39 4.96
CA PHE A 102 -0.30 6.18 4.17
C PHE A 102 0.67 6.97 5.07
N ASP A 103 0.19 7.53 6.18
CA ASP A 103 1.02 8.31 7.10
C ASP A 103 2.12 7.42 7.71
N ILE A 104 1.78 6.22 8.17
CA ILE A 104 2.75 5.23 8.65
C ILE A 104 3.75 4.84 7.54
N ALA A 105 3.26 4.61 6.31
CA ALA A 105 4.15 4.27 5.21
C ALA A 105 5.17 5.36 4.91
N LEU A 106 4.73 6.63 4.87
CA LEU A 106 5.59 7.78 4.64
C LEU A 106 6.59 7.99 5.79
N GLU A 107 6.17 7.75 7.03
CA GLU A 107 7.04 7.79 8.19
C GLU A 107 8.16 6.74 8.09
N ILE A 108 7.84 5.49 7.70
CA ILE A 108 8.84 4.45 7.48
C ILE A 108 9.82 4.86 6.36
N LEU A 109 9.33 5.42 5.25
CA LEU A 109 10.19 5.90 4.17
C LEU A 109 11.17 6.98 4.65
N ASN A 110 10.74 7.89 5.52
CA ASN A 110 11.58 8.93 6.11
C ASN A 110 12.72 8.36 6.97
N THR A 111 12.56 7.16 7.55
CA THR A 111 13.63 6.49 8.31
C THR A 111 14.75 5.94 7.42
N LYS A 112 14.60 5.95 6.10
CA LYS A 112 15.54 5.40 5.10
C LYS A 112 15.78 3.88 5.19
N ILE A 113 14.98 3.15 5.98
CA ILE A 113 14.98 1.68 6.01
C ILE A 113 14.73 1.13 4.60
N THR A 114 13.86 1.80 3.86
CA THR A 114 13.57 1.51 2.46
C THR A 114 13.24 2.79 1.69
N ASN A 115 13.31 2.68 0.36
CA ASN A 115 12.81 3.70 -0.58
C ASN A 115 11.77 3.10 -1.56
N LYS A 116 11.24 1.92 -1.24
CA LYS A 116 10.29 1.19 -2.10
C LYS A 116 8.93 1.16 -1.44
N PHE A 117 7.95 1.71 -2.13
CA PHE A 117 6.57 1.82 -1.69
C PHE A 117 5.60 1.42 -2.80
N ILE A 118 4.62 0.60 -2.45
CA ILE A 118 3.53 0.19 -3.33
C ILE A 118 2.22 0.50 -2.61
N ASN A 119 1.32 1.18 -3.28
CA ASN A 119 -0.03 1.39 -2.77
C ASN A 119 -1.04 0.48 -3.48
N GLY A 120 -1.96 -0.08 -2.70
CA GLY A 120 -3.15 -0.75 -3.19
C GLY A 120 -4.16 0.24 -3.79
N PRO A 121 -5.26 -0.26 -4.36
CA PRO A 121 -6.32 0.57 -4.91
C PRO A 121 -6.90 1.54 -3.89
N ILE A 122 -7.28 2.73 -4.35
CA ILE A 122 -8.01 3.72 -3.57
C ILE A 122 -9.23 4.21 -4.34
N SER A 123 -10.27 4.62 -3.62
CA SER A 123 -11.44 5.22 -4.25
C SER A 123 -11.23 6.71 -4.53
N LYS A 124 -11.15 7.10 -5.80
CA LYS A 124 -11.09 8.52 -6.18
C LYS A 124 -12.32 9.29 -5.65
N LYS A 125 -13.52 8.69 -5.73
CA LYS A 125 -14.77 9.29 -5.28
C LYS A 125 -14.79 9.52 -3.77
N HIS A 126 -14.45 8.52 -2.98
CA HIS A 126 -14.63 8.55 -1.53
C HIS A 126 -13.40 9.07 -0.79
N PHE A 127 -12.18 8.71 -1.22
CA PHE A 127 -10.95 9.11 -0.54
C PHE A 127 -10.37 10.42 -1.06
N LEU A 128 -10.13 10.55 -2.37
CA LEU A 128 -9.51 11.76 -2.93
C LEU A 128 -10.49 12.93 -3.03
N LYS A 129 -11.82 12.68 -3.11
CA LYS A 129 -12.91 13.69 -3.07
C LYS A 129 -12.68 14.88 -4.01
N LYS A 130 -12.13 14.64 -5.21
CA LYS A 130 -11.78 15.68 -6.21
C LYS A 130 -10.70 16.69 -5.72
N ARG A 131 -10.12 16.53 -4.53
CA ARG A 131 -9.03 17.39 -4.04
C ARG A 131 -7.70 17.09 -4.74
N TYR A 132 -7.51 15.85 -5.17
CA TYR A 132 -6.34 15.37 -5.88
C TYR A 132 -6.77 14.63 -7.12
N LEU A 133 -6.07 14.85 -8.24
CA LEU A 133 -6.35 14.18 -9.51
C LEU A 133 -6.07 12.67 -9.44
N GLY A 134 -5.07 12.28 -8.67
CA GLY A 134 -4.69 10.90 -8.43
C GLY A 134 -3.89 10.71 -7.14
N ILE A 135 -3.40 9.49 -6.96
CA ILE A 135 -2.58 9.14 -5.79
C ILE A 135 -1.20 9.82 -5.84
N THR A 136 -0.67 10.06 -7.02
CA THR A 136 0.62 10.73 -7.22
C THR A 136 0.59 12.14 -6.64
N GLU A 137 -0.44 12.92 -6.96
CA GLU A 137 -0.63 14.28 -6.45
C GLU A 137 -0.92 14.28 -4.94
N TYR A 138 -1.66 13.28 -4.45
CA TYR A 138 -1.89 13.12 -3.01
C TYR A 138 -0.57 12.87 -2.26
N LEU A 139 0.28 11.97 -2.77
CA LEU A 139 1.57 11.67 -2.16
C LEU A 139 2.53 12.85 -2.25
N ALA A 140 2.58 13.55 -3.39
CA ALA A 140 3.38 14.76 -3.55
C ALA A 140 2.99 15.84 -2.53
N TYR A 141 1.68 16.04 -2.33
CA TYR A 141 1.18 16.94 -1.29
C TYR A 141 1.63 16.51 0.12
N LYS A 142 1.46 15.22 0.46
CA LYS A 142 1.82 14.68 1.79
C LYS A 142 3.32 14.78 2.07
N THR A 143 4.15 14.61 1.06
CA THR A 143 5.62 14.69 1.17
C THR A 143 6.16 16.09 0.95
N LYS A 144 5.28 17.08 0.64
CA LYS A 144 5.66 18.44 0.26
C LYS A 144 6.64 18.46 -0.91
N SER A 145 6.58 17.46 -1.80
CA SER A 145 7.46 17.34 -2.96
C SER A 145 6.96 18.27 -4.06
N LYS A 146 7.82 19.19 -4.52
CA LYS A 146 7.52 20.07 -5.67
C LYS A 146 7.86 19.40 -6.99
N ASN A 147 8.92 18.59 -7.00
CA ASN A 147 9.41 17.88 -8.17
C ASN A 147 9.07 16.40 -8.07
N PHE A 148 8.10 15.97 -8.82
CA PHE A 148 7.72 14.56 -8.96
C PHE A 148 7.37 14.27 -10.42
N ALA A 149 7.57 13.04 -10.83
CA ALA A 149 7.25 12.58 -12.16
C ALA A 149 6.55 11.21 -12.09
N MET A 150 5.67 10.95 -13.03
CA MET A 150 5.08 9.64 -13.23
C MET A 150 5.85 8.93 -14.35
N LEU A 151 6.38 7.74 -14.06
CA LEU A 151 7.00 6.89 -15.07
C LEU A 151 6.10 5.68 -15.32
N ILE A 152 5.62 5.53 -16.55
CA ILE A 152 4.97 4.32 -17.02
C ILE A 152 6.08 3.44 -17.57
N TYR A 153 6.42 2.39 -16.83
CA TYR A 153 7.56 1.55 -17.13
C TYR A 153 7.16 0.27 -17.83
N ASN A 154 7.83 -0.01 -18.95
CA ASN A 154 7.87 -1.31 -19.58
C ASN A 154 9.31 -1.59 -19.98
N LYS A 155 9.67 -2.88 -20.13
CA LYS A 155 11.03 -3.30 -20.50
C LYS A 155 11.49 -2.70 -21.83
N ASP A 156 10.58 -2.63 -22.79
CA ASP A 156 10.89 -2.24 -24.17
C ASP A 156 10.63 -0.75 -24.41
N LEU A 157 9.71 -0.12 -23.66
CA LEU A 157 9.38 1.30 -23.77
C LEU A 157 8.93 1.87 -22.43
N SER A 158 9.56 2.95 -22.00
CA SER A 158 9.16 3.71 -20.81
C SER A 158 8.76 5.12 -21.18
N ILE A 159 7.64 5.60 -20.64
CA ILE A 159 7.06 6.91 -20.94
C ILE A 159 6.94 7.72 -19.65
N CYS A 160 7.44 8.95 -19.69
CA CYS A 160 7.24 9.94 -18.63
C CYS A 160 6.38 11.08 -19.19
N PRO A 161 5.08 11.14 -18.92
CA PRO A 161 4.24 12.23 -19.42
C PRO A 161 4.59 13.54 -18.72
N ILE A 162 4.63 14.63 -19.48
CA ILE A 162 4.84 15.98 -18.93
C ILE A 162 3.67 16.39 -18.05
N THR A 163 2.43 16.04 -18.45
CA THR A 163 1.21 16.23 -17.67
C THR A 163 0.52 14.90 -17.48
N THR A 164 -0.06 14.67 -16.29
CA THR A 164 -0.79 13.42 -16.00
C THR A 164 -2.28 13.51 -16.33
N HIS A 165 -2.91 14.66 -16.08
CA HIS A 165 -4.37 14.84 -16.18
C HIS A 165 -4.79 16.22 -16.72
N LEU A 166 -3.85 17.06 -17.07
CA LEU A 166 -4.11 18.42 -17.55
C LEU A 166 -3.71 18.58 -19.01
N PRO A 167 -4.42 19.38 -19.80
CA PRO A 167 -3.98 19.72 -21.15
C PRO A 167 -2.67 20.52 -21.12
N ILE A 168 -1.85 20.39 -22.17
CA ILE A 168 -0.58 21.15 -22.29
C ILE A 168 -0.85 22.63 -22.50
N LYS A 169 -1.93 22.97 -23.20
CA LYS A 169 -2.41 24.34 -23.36
C LYS A 169 -3.67 24.54 -22.53
N LYS A 170 -3.72 25.66 -21.79
CA LYS A 170 -4.97 26.19 -21.23
C LYS A 170 -5.71 26.98 -22.31
#